data_672e146dfc81d79e28ef476433a62abc
#
_entry.id   672e146dfc81d79e28ef476433a62abc
#
_cell.length_a   1.000
_cell.length_b   1.000
_cell.length_c   1.000
_cell.angle_alpha   90.00
_cell.angle_beta   90.00
_cell.angle_gamma   90.00
#
_symmetry.space_group_name_H-M   'P 1'
#
loop_
_entity.id
_entity.type
_entity.pdbx_description
1 polymer ?
#
loop_
_entity_poly.entity_id
_entity_poly.type
_entity_poly.pdbx_seq_one_letter_code
_entity_poly.pdbx_strand_id
1 'polypeptide(L)'
;MTRIVQAARGEFQRSGFAGATTAAIARKAEVTEAQLFRYFGSKSNLFRETIFKPVDQHFLRFLTEHMPEIRKAASVAAMTDLYATELQRFIRENSGILASLVVAQTYESDVARPAIGSLHTYFDRCAVLMGERLKGRTKIDPRLTVRVVFGAVLASVMFKDWIFPPGLATEADITAAVNDFIKEGSHANFGFGGS
;
A
#
# COMPACT_ATOMS: atom_id res chain seq x y z
N MET A 1 10.35 0.97 -24.81
CA MET A 1 9.91 0.25 -23.60
C MET A 1 9.16 1.18 -22.64
N THR A 2 9.68 2.34 -22.26
CA THR A 2 9.04 3.31 -21.34
C THR A 2 7.63 3.72 -21.76
N ARG A 3 7.39 3.98 -23.07
CA ARG A 3 6.04 4.35 -23.58
C ARG A 3 5.00 3.26 -23.39
N ILE A 4 5.36 1.99 -23.58
CA ILE A 4 4.44 0.85 -23.37
C ILE A 4 4.07 0.76 -21.89
N VAL A 5 5.05 0.87 -20.99
CA VAL A 5 4.83 0.83 -19.53
C VAL A 5 3.90 1.94 -19.08
N GLN A 6 4.11 3.17 -19.55
CA GLN A 6 3.24 4.32 -19.22
C GLN A 6 1.82 4.15 -19.78
N ALA A 7 1.68 3.74 -21.03
CA ALA A 7 0.39 3.49 -21.67
C ALA A 7 -0.37 2.38 -20.95
N ALA A 8 0.31 1.28 -20.62
CA ALA A 8 -0.26 0.14 -19.90
C ALA A 8 -0.72 0.54 -18.49
N ARG A 9 0.13 1.26 -17.73
CA ARG A 9 -0.22 1.77 -16.41
C ARG A 9 -1.48 2.61 -16.43
N GLY A 10 -1.56 3.59 -17.33
CA GLY A 10 -2.75 4.44 -17.47
C GLY A 10 -3.98 3.68 -17.92
N GLU A 11 -3.84 2.65 -18.76
CA GLU A 11 -4.96 1.85 -19.21
C GLU A 11 -5.47 0.92 -18.10
N PHE A 12 -4.59 0.27 -17.37
CA PHE A 12 -4.95 -0.58 -16.23
C PHE A 12 -5.57 0.22 -15.08
N GLN A 13 -5.06 1.41 -14.80
CA GLN A 13 -5.64 2.30 -13.78
C GLN A 13 -7.06 2.75 -14.14
N ARG A 14 -7.31 3.01 -15.41
CA ARG A 14 -8.63 3.48 -15.90
C ARG A 14 -9.66 2.38 -16.01
N SER A 15 -9.26 1.21 -16.52
CA SER A 15 -10.18 0.15 -16.97
C SER A 15 -10.08 -1.14 -16.16
N GLY A 16 -9.17 -1.20 -15.17
CA GLY A 16 -8.82 -2.42 -14.47
C GLY A 16 -8.11 -3.43 -15.35
N PHE A 17 -7.72 -4.58 -14.78
CA PHE A 17 -7.10 -5.65 -15.56
C PHE A 17 -8.07 -6.23 -16.61
N ALA A 18 -9.32 -6.54 -16.23
CA ALA A 18 -10.29 -7.16 -17.10
C ALA A 18 -10.66 -6.26 -18.29
N GLY A 19 -10.94 -4.97 -18.04
CA GLY A 19 -11.38 -4.02 -19.06
C GLY A 19 -10.29 -3.47 -19.97
N ALA A 20 -9.02 -3.50 -19.54
CA ALA A 20 -7.91 -3.06 -20.37
C ALA A 20 -7.64 -4.03 -21.52
N THR A 21 -7.34 -3.50 -22.73
CA THR A 21 -6.99 -4.33 -23.89
C THR A 21 -5.56 -4.04 -24.36
N THR A 22 -4.89 -5.09 -24.84
CA THR A 22 -3.54 -4.96 -25.42
C THR A 22 -3.53 -4.08 -26.67
N ALA A 23 -4.61 -4.12 -27.44
CA ALA A 23 -4.81 -3.24 -28.60
C ALA A 23 -4.87 -1.74 -28.21
N ALA A 24 -5.63 -1.39 -27.16
CA ALA A 24 -5.69 -0.02 -26.67
C ALA A 24 -4.34 0.46 -26.13
N ILE A 25 -3.63 -0.41 -25.42
CA ILE A 25 -2.29 -0.11 -24.88
C ILE A 25 -1.29 0.09 -26.03
N ALA A 26 -1.27 -0.81 -27.01
CA ALA A 26 -0.37 -0.75 -28.15
C ALA A 26 -0.59 0.54 -28.95
N ARG A 27 -1.84 0.87 -29.24
CA ARG A 27 -2.22 2.12 -29.92
C ARG A 27 -1.74 3.36 -29.16
N LYS A 28 -1.96 3.39 -27.83
CA LYS A 28 -1.55 4.52 -26.98
C LYS A 28 -0.03 4.65 -26.85
N ALA A 29 0.67 3.53 -26.94
CA ALA A 29 2.13 3.47 -26.91
C ALA A 29 2.78 3.69 -28.28
N GLU A 30 1.98 3.82 -29.34
CA GLU A 30 2.43 3.93 -30.74
C GLU A 30 3.31 2.74 -31.18
N VAL A 31 2.87 1.54 -30.82
CA VAL A 31 3.49 0.27 -31.22
C VAL A 31 2.45 -0.71 -31.73
N THR A 32 2.88 -1.80 -32.35
CA THR A 32 1.99 -2.91 -32.70
C THR A 32 1.76 -3.84 -31.50
N GLU A 33 0.65 -4.57 -31.46
CA GLU A 33 0.43 -5.61 -30.45
C GLU A 33 1.52 -6.69 -30.51
N ALA A 34 2.00 -7.03 -31.70
CA ALA A 34 3.09 -7.99 -31.87
C ALA A 34 4.39 -7.52 -31.17
N GLN A 35 4.70 -6.22 -31.26
CA GLN A 35 5.81 -5.65 -30.51
C GLN A 35 5.58 -5.69 -29.00
N LEU A 36 4.35 -5.39 -28.53
CA LEU A 36 3.99 -5.49 -27.13
C LEU A 36 4.18 -6.91 -26.61
N PHE A 37 3.63 -7.91 -27.31
CA PHE A 37 3.78 -9.31 -26.93
C PHE A 37 5.22 -9.83 -26.99
N ARG A 38 6.03 -9.33 -27.92
CA ARG A 38 7.45 -9.66 -27.98
C ARG A 38 8.21 -9.21 -26.72
N TYR A 39 7.82 -8.07 -26.09
CA TYR A 39 8.48 -7.58 -24.89
C TYR A 39 7.95 -8.21 -23.60
N PHE A 40 6.66 -8.45 -23.52
CA PHE A 40 6.01 -8.85 -22.28
C PHE A 40 5.42 -10.26 -22.29
N GLY A 41 5.25 -10.87 -23.44
CA GLY A 41 4.71 -12.21 -23.60
C GLY A 41 3.20 -12.34 -23.39
N SER A 42 2.65 -11.66 -22.38
CA SER A 42 1.22 -11.70 -22.07
C SER A 42 0.73 -10.41 -21.43
N LYS A 43 -0.59 -10.21 -21.43
CA LYS A 43 -1.26 -9.10 -20.69
C LYS A 43 -1.00 -9.20 -19.17
N SER A 44 -0.98 -10.41 -18.62
CA SER A 44 -0.68 -10.65 -17.21
C SER A 44 0.74 -10.25 -16.83
N ASN A 45 1.72 -10.59 -17.67
CA ASN A 45 3.10 -10.15 -17.46
C ASN A 45 3.25 -8.63 -17.60
N LEU A 46 2.56 -8.03 -18.58
CA LEU A 46 2.53 -6.58 -18.73
C LEU A 46 1.95 -5.90 -17.47
N PHE A 47 0.85 -6.42 -16.94
CA PHE A 47 0.23 -5.92 -15.71
C PHE A 47 1.18 -6.06 -14.51
N ARG A 48 1.85 -7.22 -14.37
CA ARG A 48 2.85 -7.44 -13.32
C ARG A 48 3.97 -6.41 -13.39
N GLU A 49 4.55 -6.17 -14.56
CA GLU A 49 5.65 -5.22 -14.73
C GLU A 49 5.24 -3.76 -14.51
N THR A 50 3.99 -3.41 -14.82
CA THR A 50 3.51 -2.03 -14.78
C THR A 50 2.81 -1.63 -13.49
N ILE A 51 2.20 -2.58 -12.79
CA ILE A 51 1.43 -2.35 -11.56
C ILE A 51 2.11 -2.97 -10.34
N PHE A 52 2.47 -4.26 -10.38
CA PHE A 52 2.99 -4.95 -9.20
C PHE A 52 4.44 -4.60 -8.89
N LYS A 53 5.31 -4.62 -9.88
CA LYS A 53 6.73 -4.33 -9.67
C LYS A 53 6.99 -2.93 -9.10
N PRO A 54 6.31 -1.86 -9.52
CA PRO A 54 6.39 -0.57 -8.85
C PRO A 54 5.93 -0.61 -7.39
N VAL A 55 4.88 -1.36 -7.06
CA VAL A 55 4.41 -1.52 -5.67
C VAL A 55 5.45 -2.26 -4.82
N ASP A 56 5.98 -3.37 -5.32
CA ASP A 56 7.06 -4.11 -4.63
C ASP A 56 8.29 -3.23 -4.38
N GLN A 57 8.73 -2.50 -5.40
CA GLN A 57 9.86 -1.57 -5.28
C GLN A 57 9.57 -0.47 -4.25
N HIS A 58 8.31 -0.06 -4.13
CA HIS A 58 7.92 0.98 -3.19
C HIS A 58 7.89 0.46 -1.75
N PHE A 59 7.37 -0.74 -1.50
CA PHE A 59 7.45 -1.39 -0.19
C PHE A 59 8.91 -1.64 0.23
N LEU A 60 9.75 -2.10 -0.71
CA LEU A 60 11.18 -2.25 -0.45
C LEU A 60 11.84 -0.91 -0.10
N ARG A 61 11.53 0.16 -0.83
CA ARG A 61 12.03 1.50 -0.57
C ARG A 61 11.57 2.02 0.78
N PHE A 62 10.29 1.85 1.11
CA PHE A 62 9.77 2.18 2.45
C PHE A 62 10.60 1.50 3.54
N LEU A 63 10.85 0.20 3.40
CA LEU A 63 11.65 -0.57 4.38
C LEU A 63 13.11 -0.11 4.45
N THR A 64 13.70 0.38 3.36
CA THR A 64 15.11 0.80 3.34
C THR A 64 15.30 2.25 3.77
N GLU A 65 14.40 3.13 3.40
CA GLU A 65 14.52 4.58 3.63
C GLU A 65 13.90 5.01 4.97
N HIS A 66 12.71 4.52 5.30
CA HIS A 66 11.97 4.96 6.49
C HIS A 66 12.17 4.08 7.73
N MET A 67 12.42 2.77 7.55
CA MET A 67 12.65 1.88 8.69
C MET A 67 13.83 2.27 9.59
N PRO A 68 14.97 2.76 9.09
CA PRO A 68 16.04 3.24 9.95
C PRO A 68 15.62 4.40 10.86
N GLU A 69 14.82 5.33 10.36
CA GLU A 69 14.29 6.47 11.12
C GLU A 69 13.25 6.00 12.14
N ILE A 70 12.32 5.15 11.71
CA ILE A 70 11.31 4.52 12.58
C ILE A 70 11.98 3.74 13.70
N ARG A 71 13.08 3.02 13.43
CA ARG A 71 13.84 2.26 14.42
C ARG A 71 14.54 3.16 15.44
N LYS A 72 14.95 4.37 15.07
CA LYS A 72 15.59 5.37 15.94
C LYS A 72 14.59 6.22 16.72
N ALA A 73 13.29 6.13 16.45
CA ALA A 73 12.28 6.92 17.12
C ALA A 73 12.40 6.83 18.65
N ALA A 74 12.23 7.95 19.35
CA ALA A 74 12.46 8.06 20.80
C ALA A 74 11.52 7.17 21.63
N SER A 75 10.31 6.92 21.13
CA SER A 75 9.27 6.13 21.80
C SER A 75 8.47 5.28 20.81
N VAL A 76 7.70 4.33 21.33
CA VAL A 76 6.74 3.55 20.51
C VAL A 76 5.69 4.47 19.89
N ALA A 77 5.23 5.48 20.62
CA ALA A 77 4.27 6.47 20.09
C ALA A 77 4.86 7.24 18.89
N ALA A 78 6.09 7.74 19.02
CA ALA A 78 6.77 8.43 17.92
C ALA A 78 7.04 7.49 16.73
N MET A 79 7.34 6.23 16.98
CA MET A 79 7.50 5.21 15.95
C MET A 79 6.19 4.98 15.19
N THR A 80 5.08 4.86 15.92
CA THR A 80 3.75 4.61 15.33
C THR A 80 3.27 5.81 14.53
N ASP A 81 3.47 7.02 15.02
CA ASP A 81 3.10 8.27 14.35
C ASP A 81 3.87 8.44 13.03
N LEU A 82 5.18 8.23 13.07
CA LEU A 82 6.02 8.28 11.87
C LEU A 82 5.59 7.22 10.85
N TYR A 83 5.34 5.98 11.30
CA TYR A 83 4.87 4.90 10.44
C TYR A 83 3.52 5.24 9.78
N ALA A 84 2.55 5.70 10.57
CA ALA A 84 1.22 6.03 10.06
C ALA A 84 1.25 7.20 9.07
N THR A 85 2.03 8.24 9.37
CA THR A 85 2.21 9.41 8.49
C THR A 85 2.83 9.02 7.14
N GLU A 86 3.92 8.27 7.16
CA GLU A 86 4.59 7.81 5.96
C GLU A 86 3.72 6.85 5.14
N LEU A 87 2.97 5.97 5.82
CA LEU A 87 2.05 5.06 5.17
C LEU A 87 0.89 5.81 4.48
N GLN A 88 0.32 6.85 5.13
CA GLN A 88 -0.72 7.69 4.51
C GLN A 88 -0.19 8.39 3.25
N ARG A 89 1.00 8.96 3.33
CA ARG A 89 1.65 9.58 2.17
C ARG A 89 1.81 8.58 1.03
N PHE A 90 2.36 7.40 1.34
CA PHE A 90 2.53 6.32 0.38
C PHE A 90 1.22 5.92 -0.31
N ILE A 91 0.16 5.69 0.47
CA ILE A 91 -1.13 5.25 -0.08
C ILE A 91 -1.74 6.34 -0.98
N ARG A 92 -1.66 7.62 -0.60
CA ARG A 92 -2.14 8.74 -1.44
C ARG A 92 -1.41 8.79 -2.78
N GLU A 93 -0.10 8.74 -2.77
CA GLU A 93 0.73 8.80 -3.97
C GLU A 93 0.51 7.62 -4.92
N ASN A 94 0.05 6.47 -4.40
CA ASN A 94 -0.11 5.23 -5.14
C ASN A 94 -1.56 4.72 -5.20
N SER A 95 -2.54 5.56 -4.86
CA SER A 95 -3.96 5.17 -4.77
C SER A 95 -4.50 4.46 -6.02
N GLY A 96 -4.19 4.97 -7.22
CA GLY A 96 -4.61 4.36 -8.48
C GLY A 96 -4.01 2.96 -8.72
N ILE A 97 -2.78 2.74 -8.27
CA ILE A 97 -2.13 1.42 -8.37
C ILE A 97 -2.77 0.45 -7.36
N LEU A 98 -2.99 0.91 -6.12
CA LEU A 98 -3.61 0.10 -5.06
C LEU A 98 -5.06 -0.26 -5.42
N ALA A 99 -5.82 0.67 -6.01
CA ALA A 99 -7.15 0.38 -6.53
C ALA A 99 -7.13 -0.72 -7.61
N SER A 100 -6.16 -0.66 -8.53
CA SER A 100 -5.99 -1.70 -9.55
C SER A 100 -5.66 -3.07 -8.95
N LEU A 101 -4.91 -3.11 -7.84
CA LEU A 101 -4.62 -4.35 -7.10
C LEU A 101 -5.86 -4.93 -6.43
N VAL A 102 -6.68 -4.10 -5.80
CA VAL A 102 -7.94 -4.55 -5.17
C VAL A 102 -8.86 -5.17 -6.20
N VAL A 103 -9.04 -4.50 -7.34
CA VAL A 103 -9.86 -5.04 -8.45
C VAL A 103 -9.27 -6.33 -9.01
N ALA A 104 -7.96 -6.39 -9.24
CA ALA A 104 -7.30 -7.61 -9.72
C ALA A 104 -7.43 -8.77 -8.71
N GLN A 105 -7.35 -8.51 -7.42
CA GLN A 105 -7.55 -9.53 -6.39
C GLN A 105 -8.97 -10.11 -6.43
N THR A 106 -9.97 -9.29 -6.70
CA THR A 106 -11.37 -9.72 -6.72
C THR A 106 -11.69 -10.60 -7.93
N TYR A 107 -11.16 -10.27 -9.10
CA TYR A 107 -11.55 -10.90 -10.37
C TYR A 107 -10.44 -11.78 -10.99
N GLU A 108 -9.18 -11.58 -10.62
CA GLU A 108 -8.00 -12.20 -11.25
C GLU A 108 -6.96 -12.58 -10.17
N SER A 109 -7.37 -13.38 -9.20
CA SER A 109 -6.56 -13.70 -8.02
C SER A 109 -5.15 -14.24 -8.35
N ASP A 110 -5.01 -15.03 -9.43
CA ASP A 110 -3.71 -15.57 -9.84
C ASP A 110 -2.75 -14.48 -10.33
N VAL A 111 -3.29 -13.44 -10.94
CA VAL A 111 -2.51 -12.27 -11.40
C VAL A 111 -2.08 -11.41 -10.21
N ALA A 112 -2.92 -11.28 -9.18
CA ALA A 112 -2.65 -10.47 -7.98
C ALA A 112 -1.74 -11.17 -6.95
N ARG A 113 -1.68 -12.51 -6.95
CA ARG A 113 -0.97 -13.32 -5.94
C ARG A 113 0.48 -12.89 -5.66
N PRO A 114 1.34 -12.57 -6.66
CA PRO A 114 2.71 -12.13 -6.40
C PRO A 114 2.79 -10.84 -5.57
N ALA A 115 1.94 -9.83 -5.87
CA ALA A 115 1.91 -8.57 -5.14
C ALA A 115 1.44 -8.75 -3.70
N ILE A 116 0.48 -9.66 -3.47
CA ILE A 116 0.03 -10.02 -2.13
C ILE A 116 1.15 -10.68 -1.34
N GLY A 117 1.97 -11.53 -1.96
CA GLY A 117 3.15 -12.11 -1.34
C GLY A 117 4.16 -11.06 -0.88
N SER A 118 4.43 -10.05 -1.70
CA SER A 118 5.29 -8.92 -1.34
C SER A 118 4.72 -8.09 -0.19
N LEU A 119 3.41 -7.86 -0.20
CA LEU A 119 2.72 -7.17 0.89
C LEU A 119 2.81 -7.94 2.20
N HIS A 120 2.68 -9.27 2.18
CA HIS A 120 2.89 -10.10 3.36
C HIS A 120 4.32 -9.99 3.88
N THR A 121 5.32 -10.03 3.00
CA THR A 121 6.74 -9.84 3.37
C THR A 121 6.97 -8.47 4.02
N TYR A 122 6.35 -7.42 3.50
CA TYR A 122 6.38 -6.09 4.09
C TYR A 122 5.80 -6.09 5.51
N PHE A 123 4.61 -6.65 5.71
CA PHE A 123 3.98 -6.75 7.03
C PHE A 123 4.82 -7.52 8.03
N ASP A 124 5.41 -8.63 7.63
CA ASP A 124 6.23 -9.46 8.52
C ASP A 124 7.49 -8.73 8.99
N ARG A 125 8.14 -7.96 8.10
CA ARG A 125 9.28 -7.11 8.48
C ARG A 125 8.90 -5.98 9.43
N CYS A 126 7.75 -5.33 9.19
CA CYS A 126 7.24 -4.31 10.10
C CYS A 126 6.88 -4.90 11.47
N ALA A 127 6.28 -6.09 11.50
CA ALA A 127 5.93 -6.78 12.73
C ALA A 127 7.16 -7.20 13.56
N VAL A 128 8.21 -7.67 12.91
CA VAL A 128 9.49 -7.97 13.57
C VAL A 128 10.06 -6.73 14.26
N LEU A 129 10.13 -5.61 13.54
CA LEU A 129 10.62 -4.35 14.11
C LEU A 129 9.79 -3.89 15.31
N MET A 130 8.46 -3.95 15.18
CA MET A 130 7.54 -3.61 16.26
C MET A 130 7.75 -4.53 17.46
N GLY A 131 7.88 -5.84 17.25
CA GLY A 131 8.13 -6.84 18.29
C GLY A 131 9.44 -6.60 19.04
N GLU A 132 10.52 -6.26 18.33
CA GLU A 132 11.82 -5.90 18.91
C GLU A 132 11.71 -4.70 19.86
N ARG A 133 10.94 -3.68 19.48
CA ARG A 133 10.74 -2.46 20.28
C ARG A 133 9.85 -2.70 21.49
N LEU A 134 8.85 -3.53 21.37
CA LEU A 134 7.87 -3.79 22.42
C LEU A 134 8.35 -4.82 23.43
N LYS A 135 9.37 -5.63 23.11
CA LYS A 135 9.95 -6.64 24.00
C LYS A 135 8.89 -7.51 24.71
N GLY A 136 7.88 -7.93 23.98
CA GLY A 136 6.78 -8.74 24.50
C GLY A 136 5.74 -7.99 25.36
N ARG A 137 5.81 -6.67 25.49
CA ARG A 137 4.85 -5.85 26.24
C ARG A 137 3.62 -5.48 25.42
N THR A 138 3.05 -6.42 24.70
CA THR A 138 1.89 -6.17 23.86
C THR A 138 0.77 -7.14 24.17
N LYS A 139 -0.47 -6.66 24.23
CA LYS A 139 -1.68 -7.48 24.37
C LYS A 139 -2.13 -8.08 23.04
N ILE A 140 -1.77 -7.45 21.93
CA ILE A 140 -2.12 -7.89 20.58
C ILE A 140 -0.83 -8.25 19.84
N ASP A 141 -0.86 -9.35 19.12
CA ASP A 141 0.27 -9.78 18.28
C ASP A 141 0.71 -8.66 17.33
N PRO A 142 2.00 -8.27 17.30
CA PRO A 142 2.52 -7.27 16.38
C PRO A 142 2.17 -7.52 14.92
N ARG A 143 2.05 -8.79 14.50
CA ARG A 143 1.65 -9.16 13.15
C ARG A 143 0.22 -8.73 12.83
N LEU A 144 -0.68 -8.80 13.79
CA LEU A 144 -2.06 -8.31 13.64
C LEU A 144 -2.11 -6.79 13.72
N THR A 145 -1.39 -6.18 14.66
CA THR A 145 -1.35 -4.72 14.84
C THR A 145 -0.93 -4.01 13.55
N VAL A 146 0.17 -4.43 12.93
CA VAL A 146 0.66 -3.83 11.67
C VAL A 146 -0.38 -3.93 10.55
N ARG A 147 -1.06 -5.06 10.42
CA ARG A 147 -2.09 -5.27 9.39
C ARG A 147 -3.36 -4.46 9.64
N VAL A 148 -3.79 -4.35 10.88
CA VAL A 148 -4.95 -3.52 11.27
C VAL A 148 -4.66 -2.05 11.02
N VAL A 149 -3.48 -1.56 11.43
CA VAL A 149 -3.04 -0.18 11.18
C VAL A 149 -2.99 0.11 9.68
N PHE A 150 -2.39 -0.79 8.91
CA PHE A 150 -2.36 -0.66 7.44
C PHE A 150 -3.78 -0.59 6.85
N GLY A 151 -4.68 -1.48 7.28
CA GLY A 151 -6.07 -1.50 6.82
C GLY A 151 -6.83 -0.22 7.17
N ALA A 152 -6.65 0.31 8.38
CA ALA A 152 -7.27 1.57 8.81
C ALA A 152 -6.79 2.77 7.96
N VAL A 153 -5.48 2.88 7.76
CA VAL A 153 -4.90 3.94 6.91
C VAL A 153 -5.33 3.77 5.45
N LEU A 154 -5.30 2.55 4.92
CA LEU A 154 -5.77 2.27 3.56
C LEU A 154 -7.22 2.70 3.37
N ALA A 155 -8.11 2.31 4.29
CA ALA A 155 -9.52 2.63 4.21
C ALA A 155 -9.76 4.15 4.29
N SER A 156 -9.11 4.86 5.20
CA SER A 156 -9.26 6.31 5.38
C SER A 156 -8.80 7.11 4.17
N VAL A 157 -7.86 6.59 3.38
CA VAL A 157 -7.36 7.25 2.16
C VAL A 157 -8.14 6.81 0.92
N MET A 158 -8.30 5.49 0.72
CA MET A 158 -8.89 4.94 -0.51
C MET A 158 -10.40 5.11 -0.58
N PHE A 159 -11.07 5.03 0.57
CA PHE A 159 -12.53 5.12 0.68
C PHE A 159 -12.98 6.39 1.43
N LYS A 160 -12.14 7.43 1.38
CA LYS A 160 -12.37 8.70 2.06
C LYS A 160 -13.80 9.22 1.86
N ASP A 161 -14.23 9.34 0.63
CA ASP A 161 -15.53 9.91 0.28
C ASP A 161 -16.74 9.03 0.66
N TRP A 162 -16.50 7.73 0.92
CA TRP A 162 -17.54 6.82 1.42
C TRP A 162 -17.66 6.88 2.94
N ILE A 163 -16.52 7.04 3.62
CA ILE A 163 -16.43 6.99 5.09
C ILE A 163 -16.70 8.38 5.68
N PHE A 164 -16.22 9.43 5.03
CA PHE A 164 -16.29 10.81 5.51
C PHE A 164 -17.11 11.64 4.52
N PRO A 165 -18.41 11.87 4.80
CA PRO A 165 -19.26 12.68 3.93
C PRO A 165 -18.74 14.11 3.83
N PRO A 166 -19.05 14.83 2.72
CA PRO A 166 -18.65 16.23 2.55
C PRO A 166 -19.07 17.11 3.72
N GLY A 167 -18.15 17.93 4.22
CA GLY A 167 -18.38 18.85 5.34
C GLY A 167 -18.21 18.26 6.75
N LEU A 168 -17.97 16.94 6.88
CA LEU A 168 -17.72 16.35 8.19
C LEU A 168 -16.35 16.76 8.73
N ALA A 169 -15.30 16.72 7.92
CA ALA A 169 -13.93 17.01 8.32
C ALA A 169 -13.10 17.38 7.09
N THR A 170 -12.01 18.11 7.29
CA THR A 170 -11.01 18.34 6.27
C THR A 170 -10.09 17.11 6.12
N GLU A 171 -9.34 17.05 5.05
CA GLU A 171 -8.34 15.96 4.86
C GLU A 171 -7.26 15.97 5.96
N ALA A 172 -6.90 17.17 6.45
CA ALA A 172 -5.98 17.32 7.57
C ALA A 172 -6.57 16.76 8.88
N ASP A 173 -7.84 17.03 9.15
CA ASP A 173 -8.55 16.52 10.34
C ASP A 173 -8.66 15.00 10.31
N ILE A 174 -8.99 14.41 9.15
CA ILE A 174 -9.05 12.94 8.97
C ILE A 174 -7.67 12.32 9.21
N THR A 175 -6.63 12.94 8.66
CA THR A 175 -5.24 12.47 8.83
C THR A 175 -4.84 12.49 10.30
N ALA A 176 -5.10 13.59 11.00
CA ALA A 176 -4.80 13.73 12.42
C ALA A 176 -5.59 12.73 13.26
N ALA A 177 -6.90 12.61 13.05
CA ALA A 177 -7.75 11.67 13.77
C ALA A 177 -7.31 10.22 13.61
N VAL A 178 -6.92 9.79 12.40
CA VAL A 178 -6.40 8.44 12.15
C VAL A 178 -5.08 8.21 12.90
N ASN A 179 -4.17 9.19 12.88
CA ASN A 179 -2.89 9.09 13.59
C ASN A 179 -3.11 9.03 15.11
N ASP A 180 -3.96 9.88 15.68
CA ASP A 180 -4.26 9.88 17.10
C ASP A 180 -4.92 8.57 17.54
N PHE A 181 -5.90 8.08 16.79
CA PHE A 181 -6.54 6.80 17.08
C PHE A 181 -5.55 5.63 17.08
N ILE A 182 -4.64 5.57 16.09
CA ILE A 182 -3.60 4.54 16.01
C ILE A 182 -2.65 4.65 17.20
N LYS A 183 -2.27 5.87 17.58
CA LYS A 183 -1.38 6.17 18.69
C LYS A 183 -2.01 5.78 20.03
N GLU A 184 -3.25 6.17 20.29
CA GLU A 184 -3.99 5.79 21.49
C GLU A 184 -4.23 4.29 21.58
N GLY A 185 -4.66 3.65 20.49
CA GLY A 185 -4.79 2.21 20.40
C GLY A 185 -3.47 1.47 20.66
N SER A 186 -2.36 2.04 20.21
CA SER A 186 -1.03 1.53 20.52
C SER A 186 -0.71 1.68 22.01
N HIS A 187 -0.99 2.83 22.64
CA HIS A 187 -0.77 3.03 24.08
C HIS A 187 -1.59 2.08 24.95
N ALA A 188 -2.89 1.94 24.68
CA ALA A 188 -3.78 1.03 25.39
C ALA A 188 -3.34 -0.43 25.28
N ASN A 189 -2.73 -0.78 24.14
CA ASN A 189 -2.23 -2.11 23.88
C ASN A 189 -0.91 -2.42 24.61
N PHE A 190 -0.13 -1.39 25.00
CA PHE A 190 1.18 -1.54 25.62
C PHE A 190 1.16 -1.53 27.14
N GLY A 191 -0.02 -1.48 27.77
CA GLY A 191 -0.18 -1.70 29.20
C GLY A 191 0.66 -0.77 30.07
N PHE A 192 0.66 0.54 29.82
CA PHE A 192 1.06 1.51 30.81
C PHE A 192 -0.07 1.65 31.84
N GLY A 193 -0.21 0.61 32.67
CA GLY A 193 -0.82 0.73 33.97
C GLY A 193 0.13 1.53 34.84
N GLY A 194 -0.06 2.83 34.94
CA GLY A 194 0.52 3.61 36.00
C GLY A 194 -0.20 3.26 37.29
N SER A 195 0.54 2.85 38.26
CA SER A 195 0.28 3.03 39.68
C SER A 195 1.49 3.64 40.29
#